data_c806b93f31fdbaca71c3c4e9480e92b5
#
_entry.id   c806b93f31fdbaca71c3c4e9480e92b5
#
_cell.length_a   1.000
_cell.length_b   1.000
_cell.length_c   1.000
_cell.angle_alpha   90.00
_cell.angle_beta   90.00
_cell.angle_gamma   90.00
#
_symmetry.space_group_name_H-M   'P 1'
#
loop_
_entity.id
_entity.type
_entity.pdbx_description
1 polymer ?
#
loop_
_entity_poly.entity_id
_entity_poly.type
_entity_poly.pdbx_seq_one_letter_code
_entity_poly.pdbx_strand_id
1 'polypeptide(L)'
;FHHRQGGQFRWITITTLMLAIGTILHLVSPSVGGVTPNWTIATYCVAICLTKPSYKQALGIGLVAALVNVLTSKSGFPYGNLISEPLGALTCTFIVKNLSFIKFKGHSCLPVLTGFAATCMSGGAFVTILKFVMNLPTVVYITAMLPLVVVIGALNAVVTPLMYFPALRLFVSRGILDSLEEQEVTSDHSMYDLKPTQDGLISMEHLSYIYNKQKTPVLDDVTMTVNKGDFLVITGESGSG
;
A
#
# COMPACT_ATOMS: atom_id res chain seq x y z
N PHE A 1 -1.94 5.44 -27.50
CA PHE A 1 -0.59 5.34 -26.87
C PHE A 1 -0.42 6.12 -25.55
N HIS A 2 -1.48 6.73 -24.98
CA HIS A 2 -1.34 7.61 -23.79
C HIS A 2 -1.92 7.07 -22.47
N HIS A 3 -2.51 5.86 -22.42
CA HIS A 3 -3.20 5.39 -21.19
C HIS A 3 -2.35 4.56 -20.21
N ARG A 4 -1.09 4.21 -20.51
CA ARG A 4 -0.25 3.37 -19.63
C ARG A 4 0.55 4.11 -18.54
N GLN A 5 0.69 5.43 -18.60
CA GLN A 5 1.53 6.14 -17.61
C GLN A 5 0.82 6.47 -16.29
N GLY A 6 -0.49 6.60 -16.27
CA GLY A 6 -1.23 6.94 -15.04
C GLY A 6 -1.22 5.86 -13.94
N GLY A 7 -1.16 4.58 -14.33
CA GLY A 7 -1.19 3.45 -13.38
C GLY A 7 0.11 3.27 -12.58
N GLN A 8 1.25 3.55 -13.21
CA GLN A 8 2.58 3.33 -12.59
C GLN A 8 2.87 4.28 -11.41
N PHE A 9 2.24 5.45 -11.35
CA PHE A 9 2.49 6.47 -10.33
C PHE A 9 1.43 6.53 -9.23
N ARG A 10 0.36 5.74 -9.30
CA ARG A 10 -0.72 5.74 -8.29
C ARG A 10 -0.23 5.41 -6.89
N TRP A 11 0.72 4.47 -6.77
CA TRP A 11 1.32 4.14 -5.48
C TRP A 11 2.02 5.36 -4.86
N ILE A 12 2.65 6.23 -5.65
CA ILE A 12 3.28 7.46 -5.16
C ILE A 12 2.23 8.39 -4.57
N THR A 13 1.13 8.63 -5.30
CA THR A 13 0.04 9.52 -4.85
C THR A 13 -0.58 9.02 -3.54
N ILE A 14 -0.90 7.72 -3.45
CA ILE A 14 -1.47 7.12 -2.24
C ILE A 14 -0.47 7.22 -1.08
N THR A 15 0.80 6.91 -1.32
CA THR A 15 1.84 6.97 -0.30
C THR A 15 2.06 8.40 0.19
N THR A 16 2.14 9.37 -0.71
CA THR A 16 2.34 10.78 -0.35
C THR A 16 1.17 11.29 0.49
N LEU A 17 -0.07 10.96 0.10
CA LEU A 17 -1.26 11.34 0.88
C LEU A 17 -1.24 10.71 2.27
N MET A 18 -0.94 9.43 2.38
CA MET A 18 -0.87 8.73 3.67
C MET A 18 0.26 9.27 4.55
N LEU A 19 1.44 9.54 4.00
CA LEU A 19 2.54 10.14 4.74
C LEU A 19 2.21 11.56 5.21
N ALA A 20 1.53 12.37 4.39
CA ALA A 20 1.08 13.70 4.80
C ALA A 20 0.12 13.64 5.99
N ILE A 21 -0.86 12.72 5.95
CA ILE A 21 -1.79 12.49 7.07
C ILE A 21 -1.01 12.06 8.32
N GLY A 22 -0.09 11.11 8.20
CA GLY A 22 0.74 10.62 9.31
C GLY A 22 1.58 11.72 9.93
N THR A 23 2.15 12.59 9.09
CA THR A 23 2.94 13.76 9.54
C THR A 23 2.09 14.73 10.33
N ILE A 24 0.90 15.07 9.85
CA ILE A 24 -0.02 15.97 10.55
C ILE A 24 -0.41 15.37 11.90
N LEU A 25 -0.78 14.09 11.92
CA LEU A 25 -1.11 13.39 13.17
C LEU A 25 0.06 13.38 14.15
N HIS A 26 1.30 13.17 13.66
CA HIS A 26 2.49 13.20 14.49
C HIS A 26 2.77 14.59 15.08
N LEU A 27 2.59 15.65 14.30
CA LEU A 27 2.80 17.03 14.74
C LEU A 27 1.79 17.49 15.81
N VAL A 28 0.51 17.12 15.66
CA VAL A 28 -0.57 17.52 16.59
C VAL A 28 -0.65 16.61 17.81
N SER A 29 0.02 15.46 17.81
CA SER A 29 -0.02 14.50 18.92
C SER A 29 0.74 15.01 20.14
N PRO A 30 0.16 14.91 21.32
CA PRO A 30 0.86 15.25 22.55
C PRO A 30 2.00 14.25 22.81
N SER A 31 3.09 14.74 23.39
CA SER A 31 4.14 13.91 23.92
C SER A 31 3.73 13.42 25.32
N VAL A 32 3.71 12.11 25.52
CA VAL A 32 3.42 11.49 26.81
C VAL A 32 4.69 10.84 27.33
N GLY A 33 5.16 11.27 28.51
CA GLY A 33 6.40 10.76 29.08
C GLY A 33 7.66 11.01 28.22
N GLY A 34 7.68 12.08 27.41
CA GLY A 34 8.80 12.39 26.50
C GLY A 34 8.80 11.60 25.20
N VAL A 35 7.80 10.77 24.95
CA VAL A 35 7.64 9.99 23.71
C VAL A 35 6.39 10.45 22.98
N THR A 36 6.54 10.74 21.68
CA THR A 36 5.41 11.03 20.78
C THR A 36 5.17 9.79 19.95
N PRO A 37 3.92 9.26 19.89
CA PRO A 37 3.58 8.14 19.02
C PRO A 37 3.91 8.48 17.56
N ASN A 38 4.63 7.59 16.89
CA ASN A 38 4.98 7.78 15.49
C ASN A 38 3.85 7.22 14.59
N TRP A 39 2.88 8.08 14.28
CA TRP A 39 1.75 7.75 13.40
C TRP A 39 2.15 7.58 11.94
N THR A 40 3.33 8.08 11.56
CA THR A 40 3.88 7.91 10.22
C THR A 40 4.04 6.44 9.87
N ILE A 41 4.36 5.59 10.88
CA ILE A 41 4.47 4.14 10.68
C ILE A 41 3.11 3.54 10.32
N ALA A 42 2.05 3.88 11.06
CA ALA A 42 0.71 3.37 10.77
C ALA A 42 0.26 3.76 9.35
N THR A 43 0.51 5.01 8.95
CA THR A 43 0.08 5.51 7.65
C THR A 43 0.86 4.92 6.47
N TYR A 44 2.18 4.74 6.57
CA TYR A 44 2.88 4.05 5.48
C TYR A 44 2.55 2.54 5.45
N CYS A 45 2.24 1.91 6.58
CA CYS A 45 1.72 0.55 6.58
C CYS A 45 0.39 0.44 5.82
N VAL A 46 -0.52 1.42 5.99
CA VAL A 46 -1.75 1.51 5.18
C VAL A 46 -1.42 1.63 3.71
N ALA A 47 -0.52 2.56 3.34
CA ALA A 47 -0.11 2.75 1.95
C ALA A 47 0.49 1.47 1.34
N ILE A 48 1.37 0.79 2.08
CA ILE A 48 2.01 -0.45 1.63
C ILE A 48 1.00 -1.60 1.50
N CYS A 49 0.04 -1.72 2.44
CA CYS A 49 -1.02 -2.72 2.34
C CYS A 49 -1.94 -2.49 1.13
N LEU A 50 -2.21 -1.22 0.77
CA LEU A 50 -3.06 -0.86 -0.36
C LEU A 50 -2.35 -1.01 -1.70
N THR A 51 -1.07 -0.67 -1.77
CA THR A 51 -0.33 -0.56 -3.05
C THR A 51 0.58 -1.74 -3.34
N LYS A 52 0.85 -2.60 -2.35
CA LYS A 52 1.74 -3.77 -2.44
C LYS A 52 3.06 -3.47 -3.18
N PRO A 53 3.84 -2.47 -2.76
CA PRO A 53 5.01 -1.99 -3.49
C PRO A 53 6.12 -3.04 -3.56
N SER A 54 7.04 -2.88 -4.51
CA SER A 54 8.29 -3.63 -4.54
C SER A 54 9.19 -3.24 -3.35
N TYR A 55 10.18 -4.08 -3.01
CA TYR A 55 11.12 -3.75 -1.93
C TYR A 55 11.90 -2.45 -2.17
N LYS A 56 12.22 -2.12 -3.43
CA LYS A 56 12.89 -0.86 -3.80
C LYS A 56 11.98 0.35 -3.54
N GLN A 57 10.70 0.23 -3.89
CA GLN A 57 9.70 1.27 -3.60
C GLN A 57 9.45 1.41 -2.10
N ALA A 58 9.36 0.30 -1.36
CA ALA A 58 9.22 0.31 0.09
C ALA A 58 10.42 0.98 0.79
N LEU A 59 11.63 0.72 0.32
CA LEU A 59 12.82 1.42 0.79
C LEU A 59 12.69 2.94 0.56
N GLY A 60 12.23 3.35 -0.62
CA GLY A 60 11.96 4.76 -0.94
C GLY A 60 10.90 5.36 -0.01
N ILE A 61 9.80 4.65 0.26
CA ILE A 61 8.76 5.06 1.22
C ILE A 61 9.36 5.27 2.61
N GLY A 62 10.16 4.32 3.10
CA GLY A 62 10.84 4.41 4.40
C GLY A 62 11.82 5.57 4.47
N LEU A 63 12.58 5.86 3.40
CA LEU A 63 13.50 6.99 3.35
C LEU A 63 12.76 8.34 3.38
N VAL A 64 11.65 8.49 2.65
CA VAL A 64 10.82 9.71 2.70
C VAL A 64 10.21 9.88 4.10
N ALA A 65 9.67 8.81 4.68
CA ALA A 65 9.17 8.83 6.06
C ALA A 65 10.27 9.23 7.06
N ALA A 66 11.48 8.70 6.88
CA ALA A 66 12.64 9.02 7.71
C ALA A 66 13.01 10.51 7.64
N LEU A 67 13.07 11.09 6.44
CA LEU A 67 13.36 12.51 6.25
C LEU A 67 12.31 13.40 6.93
N VAL A 68 11.03 13.06 6.74
CA VAL A 68 9.94 13.76 7.42
C VAL A 68 10.07 13.66 8.94
N ASN A 69 10.34 12.46 9.45
CA ASN A 69 10.49 12.24 10.89
C ASN A 69 11.74 12.90 11.47
N VAL A 70 12.85 13.01 10.73
CA VAL A 70 14.01 13.81 11.15
C VAL A 70 13.64 15.27 11.38
N LEU A 71 12.78 15.84 10.50
CA LEU A 71 12.36 17.24 10.58
C LEU A 71 11.30 17.49 11.67
N THR A 72 10.50 16.49 12.01
CA THR A 72 9.36 16.62 12.93
C THR A 72 9.58 16.00 14.30
N SER A 73 10.67 15.21 14.46
CA SER A 73 10.97 14.50 15.71
C SER A 73 11.33 15.44 16.85
N LYS A 74 10.78 15.14 18.01
CA LYS A 74 11.14 15.77 19.28
C LYS A 74 12.20 14.96 20.06
N SER A 75 12.79 13.95 19.42
CA SER A 75 13.84 13.10 20.02
C SER A 75 15.18 13.80 20.13
N GLY A 76 15.98 13.45 21.12
CA GLY A 76 17.36 13.95 21.27
C GLY A 76 18.32 13.52 20.15
N PHE A 77 17.97 12.49 19.36
CA PHE A 77 18.73 12.05 18.19
C PHE A 77 17.81 11.66 17.03
N PRO A 78 17.25 12.64 16.30
CA PRO A 78 16.28 12.39 15.23
C PRO A 78 16.85 11.61 14.03
N TYR A 79 18.16 11.64 13.82
CA TYR A 79 18.84 10.95 12.70
C TYR A 79 18.71 9.41 12.77
N GLY A 80 18.38 8.85 13.94
CA GLY A 80 18.08 7.43 14.08
C GLY A 80 16.94 6.95 13.17
N ASN A 81 16.02 7.87 12.79
CA ASN A 81 14.92 7.57 11.87
C ASN A 81 15.41 7.21 10.46
N LEU A 82 16.59 7.68 10.02
CA LEU A 82 17.14 7.33 8.70
C LEU A 82 17.41 5.84 8.53
N ILE A 83 17.61 5.11 9.62
CA ILE A 83 17.81 3.66 9.61
C ILE A 83 16.52 2.95 10.01
N SER A 84 15.83 3.45 11.05
CA SER A 84 14.69 2.74 11.62
C SER A 84 13.46 2.73 10.71
N GLU A 85 13.13 3.84 10.03
CA GLU A 85 11.94 3.90 9.17
C GLU A 85 12.06 3.03 7.91
N PRO A 86 13.20 2.99 7.19
CA PRO A 86 13.38 2.03 6.12
C PRO A 86 13.24 0.57 6.57
N LEU A 87 13.75 0.21 7.75
CA LEU A 87 13.58 -1.13 8.32
C LEU A 87 12.10 -1.45 8.58
N GLY A 88 11.34 -0.49 9.13
CA GLY A 88 9.90 -0.64 9.34
C GLY A 88 9.14 -0.85 8.02
N ALA A 89 9.41 -0.03 7.00
CA ALA A 89 8.76 -0.13 5.70
C ALA A 89 9.10 -1.45 4.97
N LEU A 90 10.34 -1.89 5.04
CA LEU A 90 10.76 -3.19 4.50
C LEU A 90 10.09 -4.36 5.23
N THR A 91 9.98 -4.30 6.56
CA THR A 91 9.28 -5.30 7.38
C THR A 91 7.79 -5.37 7.00
N CYS A 92 7.14 -4.21 6.85
CA CYS A 92 5.75 -4.14 6.40
C CYS A 92 5.59 -4.81 5.03
N THR A 93 6.44 -4.47 4.06
CA THR A 93 6.38 -5.05 2.71
C THR A 93 6.67 -6.54 2.70
N PHE A 94 7.59 -7.02 3.53
CA PHE A 94 7.86 -8.44 3.70
C PHE A 94 6.61 -9.20 4.18
N ILE A 95 5.91 -8.66 5.18
CA ILE A 95 4.68 -9.25 5.72
C ILE A 95 3.59 -9.25 4.64
N VAL A 96 3.38 -8.14 3.93
CA VAL A 96 2.36 -8.04 2.89
C VAL A 96 2.60 -9.05 1.76
N LYS A 97 3.86 -9.27 1.38
CA LYS A 97 4.18 -10.21 0.28
C LYS A 97 4.13 -11.69 0.68
N ASN A 98 4.55 -12.01 1.91
CA ASN A 98 4.70 -13.40 2.32
C ASN A 98 3.54 -13.92 3.18
N LEU A 99 2.76 -13.04 3.81
CA LEU A 99 1.72 -13.39 4.78
C LEU A 99 0.32 -12.94 4.34
N SER A 100 0.13 -12.65 3.05
CA SER A 100 -1.17 -12.21 2.48
C SER A 100 -2.29 -13.24 2.64
N PHE A 101 -1.95 -14.51 2.86
CA PHE A 101 -2.90 -15.59 3.07
C PHE A 101 -3.58 -15.57 4.45
N ILE A 102 -3.06 -14.80 5.42
CA ILE A 102 -3.62 -14.78 6.78
C ILE A 102 -4.90 -13.95 6.80
N LYS A 103 -6.04 -14.65 6.87
CA LYS A 103 -7.38 -14.06 7.02
C LYS A 103 -8.03 -14.57 8.30
N PHE A 104 -8.68 -13.71 9.04
CA PHE A 104 -9.49 -14.06 10.21
C PHE A 104 -10.94 -13.65 9.98
N LYS A 105 -11.88 -14.62 10.07
CA LYS A 105 -13.32 -14.41 9.79
C LYS A 105 -13.58 -13.70 8.44
N GLY A 106 -12.80 -14.03 7.40
CA GLY A 106 -12.95 -13.43 6.06
C GLY A 106 -12.32 -12.03 5.89
N HIS A 107 -11.77 -11.44 6.96
CA HIS A 107 -11.07 -10.15 6.88
C HIS A 107 -9.57 -10.34 6.87
N SER A 108 -8.87 -9.51 6.12
CA SER A 108 -7.40 -9.50 6.11
C SER A 108 -6.85 -9.02 7.44
N CYS A 109 -5.99 -9.83 8.08
CA CYS A 109 -5.27 -9.45 9.30
C CYS A 109 -4.00 -8.63 9.02
N LEU A 110 -3.67 -8.43 7.74
CA LEU A 110 -2.46 -7.73 7.32
C LEU A 110 -2.28 -6.35 7.97
N PRO A 111 -3.31 -5.46 8.03
CA PRO A 111 -3.13 -4.13 8.62
C PRO A 111 -2.75 -4.18 10.10
N VAL A 112 -3.32 -5.14 10.85
CA VAL A 112 -3.00 -5.33 12.28
C VAL A 112 -1.55 -5.82 12.42
N LEU A 113 -1.19 -6.85 11.67
CA LEU A 113 0.12 -7.47 11.76
C LEU A 113 1.24 -6.53 11.28
N THR A 114 1.01 -5.80 10.19
CA THR A 114 1.98 -4.84 9.67
C THR A 114 2.15 -3.65 10.60
N GLY A 115 1.05 -3.09 11.15
CA GLY A 115 1.11 -2.00 12.13
C GLY A 115 1.92 -2.37 13.37
N PHE A 116 1.72 -3.58 13.91
CA PHE A 116 2.47 -4.07 15.05
C PHE A 116 3.95 -4.33 14.71
N ALA A 117 4.20 -5.20 13.74
CA ALA A 117 5.55 -5.67 13.45
C ALA A 117 6.47 -4.57 12.89
N ALA A 118 5.96 -3.72 11.98
CA ALA A 118 6.73 -2.60 11.47
C ALA A 118 7.09 -1.60 12.58
N THR A 119 6.16 -1.35 13.52
CA THR A 119 6.44 -0.47 14.67
C THR A 119 7.46 -1.09 15.62
N CYS A 120 7.35 -2.38 15.92
CA CYS A 120 8.33 -3.07 16.77
C CYS A 120 9.72 -3.08 16.12
N MET A 121 9.81 -3.29 14.81
CA MET A 121 11.09 -3.28 14.10
C MET A 121 11.68 -1.87 14.01
N SER A 122 10.91 -0.89 13.56
CA SER A 122 11.37 0.51 13.47
C SER A 122 11.67 1.08 14.84
N GLY A 123 10.73 0.98 15.79
CA GLY A 123 10.90 1.49 17.14
C GLY A 123 12.05 0.79 17.89
N GLY A 124 12.16 -0.53 17.77
CA GLY A 124 13.25 -1.30 18.34
C GLY A 124 14.63 -0.87 17.81
N ALA A 125 14.74 -0.71 16.48
CA ALA A 125 15.96 -0.19 15.85
C ALA A 125 16.27 1.22 16.35
N PHE A 126 15.26 2.12 16.40
CA PHE A 126 15.43 3.49 16.86
C PHE A 126 15.95 3.57 18.31
N VAL A 127 15.28 2.89 19.25
CA VAL A 127 15.69 2.94 20.66
C VAL A 127 17.05 2.25 20.89
N THR A 128 17.40 1.26 20.05
CA THR A 128 18.73 0.64 20.09
C THR A 128 19.81 1.61 19.65
N ILE A 129 19.59 2.33 18.55
CA ILE A 129 20.51 3.39 18.10
C ILE A 129 20.65 4.47 19.17
N LEU A 130 19.52 4.90 19.73
CA LEU A 130 19.49 5.93 20.78
C LEU A 130 20.29 5.50 22.02
N LYS A 131 20.15 4.22 22.42
CA LYS A 131 20.94 3.66 23.54
C LYS A 131 22.44 3.82 23.32
N PHE A 132 22.94 3.46 22.14
CA PHE A 132 24.37 3.52 21.85
C PHE A 132 24.87 4.95 21.68
N VAL A 133 24.11 5.79 20.96
CA VAL A 133 24.51 7.19 20.69
C VAL A 133 24.50 8.04 21.96
N MET A 134 23.47 7.87 22.79
CA MET A 134 23.32 8.64 24.03
C MET A 134 23.91 7.94 25.26
N ASN A 135 24.54 6.78 25.08
CA ASN A 135 25.12 5.96 26.14
C ASN A 135 24.16 5.70 27.31
N LEU A 136 22.91 5.35 26.99
CA LEU A 136 21.85 5.15 27.97
C LEU A 136 22.09 3.89 28.82
N PRO A 137 21.71 3.91 30.11
CA PRO A 137 21.84 2.74 30.99
C PRO A 137 21.03 1.54 30.42
N THR A 138 21.63 0.36 30.45
CA THR A 138 20.98 -0.86 29.94
C THR A 138 19.67 -1.17 30.66
N VAL A 139 19.57 -0.83 31.96
CA VAL A 139 18.34 -0.99 32.73
C VAL A 139 17.21 -0.16 32.11
N VAL A 140 17.43 1.12 31.80
CA VAL A 140 16.44 2.02 31.19
C VAL A 140 16.01 1.48 29.82
N TYR A 141 16.97 1.00 29.02
CA TYR A 141 16.69 0.42 27.71
C TYR A 141 15.75 -0.79 27.82
N ILE A 142 16.04 -1.75 28.70
CA ILE A 142 15.27 -3.00 28.83
C ILE A 142 13.94 -2.77 29.53
N THR A 143 13.90 -1.98 30.62
CA THR A 143 12.72 -1.87 31.46
C THR A 143 11.73 -0.77 31.06
N ALA A 144 12.18 0.22 30.29
CA ALA A 144 11.35 1.35 29.88
C ALA A 144 11.20 1.44 28.34
N MET A 145 12.32 1.47 27.60
CA MET A 145 12.26 1.79 26.17
C MET A 145 11.70 0.63 25.33
N LEU A 146 12.15 -0.61 25.54
CA LEU A 146 11.64 -1.77 24.79
C LEU A 146 10.17 -2.05 25.09
N PRO A 147 9.70 -2.08 26.35
CA PRO A 147 8.26 -2.23 26.62
C PRO A 147 7.41 -1.11 26.00
N LEU A 148 7.92 0.13 26.00
CA LEU A 148 7.22 1.26 25.39
C LEU A 148 7.06 1.05 23.87
N VAL A 149 8.08 0.52 23.17
CA VAL A 149 7.98 0.17 21.75
C VAL A 149 6.88 -0.85 21.50
N VAL A 150 6.75 -1.88 22.36
CA VAL A 150 5.69 -2.88 22.26
C VAL A 150 4.30 -2.26 22.45
N VAL A 151 4.16 -1.36 23.42
CA VAL A 151 2.90 -0.64 23.68
C VAL A 151 2.52 0.21 22.47
N ILE A 152 3.47 0.98 21.92
CA ILE A 152 3.22 1.78 20.70
C ILE A 152 2.91 0.86 19.49
N GLY A 153 3.58 -0.29 19.39
CA GLY A 153 3.26 -1.32 18.40
C GLY A 153 1.82 -1.81 18.52
N ALA A 154 1.35 -2.09 19.74
CA ALA A 154 -0.02 -2.48 19.98
C ALA A 154 -1.04 -1.38 19.62
N LEU A 155 -0.72 -0.11 19.90
CA LEU A 155 -1.54 1.03 19.46
C LEU A 155 -1.60 1.12 17.94
N ASN A 156 -0.46 1.00 17.26
CA ASN A 156 -0.42 1.02 15.79
C ASN A 156 -1.12 -0.19 15.16
N ALA A 157 -1.14 -1.35 15.84
CA ALA A 157 -1.93 -2.51 15.43
C ALA A 157 -3.44 -2.25 15.42
N VAL A 158 -3.93 -1.30 16.21
CA VAL A 158 -5.33 -0.83 16.20
C VAL A 158 -5.53 0.31 15.19
N VAL A 159 -4.64 1.28 15.17
CA VAL A 159 -4.78 2.48 14.33
C VAL A 159 -4.64 2.13 12.84
N THR A 160 -3.72 1.24 12.49
CA THR A 160 -3.49 0.85 11.09
C THR A 160 -4.75 0.28 10.43
N PRO A 161 -5.47 -0.72 10.98
CA PRO A 161 -6.72 -1.19 10.39
C PRO A 161 -7.83 -0.14 10.43
N LEU A 162 -7.89 0.70 11.48
CA LEU A 162 -8.88 1.77 11.57
C LEU A 162 -8.74 2.79 10.42
N MET A 163 -7.54 3.04 9.96
CA MET A 163 -7.27 3.88 8.78
C MET A 163 -7.38 3.09 7.47
N TYR A 164 -6.96 1.83 7.45
CA TYR A 164 -6.93 0.99 6.26
C TYR A 164 -8.32 0.75 5.66
N PHE A 165 -9.31 0.35 6.47
CA PHE A 165 -10.63 0.01 5.94
C PHE A 165 -11.38 1.19 5.33
N PRO A 166 -11.40 2.40 5.91
CA PRO A 166 -11.97 3.57 5.24
C PRO A 166 -11.22 3.95 3.97
N ALA A 167 -9.88 3.92 3.99
CA ALA A 167 -9.06 4.21 2.83
C ALA A 167 -9.32 3.20 1.70
N LEU A 168 -9.37 1.90 2.01
CA LEU A 168 -9.71 0.84 1.05
C LEU A 168 -11.07 1.10 0.39
N ARG A 169 -12.11 1.40 1.18
CA ARG A 169 -13.45 1.70 0.65
C ARG A 169 -13.43 2.92 -0.27
N LEU A 170 -12.71 3.98 0.12
CA LEU A 170 -12.59 5.19 -0.68
C LEU A 170 -11.90 4.93 -2.02
N PHE A 171 -10.80 4.17 -2.03
CA PHE A 171 -10.06 3.90 -3.25
C PHE A 171 -10.78 2.90 -4.17
N VAL A 172 -11.49 1.91 -3.61
CA VAL A 172 -12.35 1.01 -4.38
C VAL A 172 -13.54 1.75 -4.99
N SER A 173 -14.22 2.63 -4.23
CA SER A 173 -15.36 3.41 -4.74
C SER A 173 -14.98 4.40 -5.85
N ARG A 174 -13.71 4.79 -5.92
CA ARG A 174 -13.16 5.68 -6.96
C ARG A 174 -12.52 4.93 -8.13
N GLY A 175 -12.60 3.60 -8.18
CA GLY A 175 -11.98 2.77 -9.22
C GLY A 175 -10.44 2.85 -9.25
N ILE A 176 -9.81 3.29 -8.16
CA ILE A 176 -8.35 3.43 -8.10
C ILE A 176 -7.70 2.08 -7.80
N LEU A 177 -8.34 1.19 -7.02
CA LEU A 177 -7.83 -0.13 -6.64
C LEU A 177 -8.20 -1.24 -7.64
N ASP A 178 -9.36 -1.20 -8.25
CA ASP A 178 -9.75 -2.20 -9.26
C ASP A 178 -8.74 -2.25 -10.40
N SER A 179 -8.11 -1.13 -10.73
CA SER A 179 -7.03 -1.06 -11.72
C SER A 179 -5.68 -1.62 -11.24
N LEU A 180 -5.51 -1.91 -9.94
CA LEU A 180 -4.31 -2.57 -9.40
C LEU A 180 -4.49 -4.10 -9.33
N GLU A 181 -5.73 -4.58 -9.13
CA GLU A 181 -6.05 -6.01 -9.19
C GLU A 181 -6.06 -6.54 -10.63
N GLU A 182 -6.51 -5.74 -11.61
CA GLU A 182 -6.41 -6.09 -13.03
C GLU A 182 -4.96 -6.28 -13.50
N GLN A 183 -3.98 -5.59 -12.90
CA GLN A 183 -2.57 -5.79 -13.25
C GLN A 183 -1.98 -7.11 -12.70
N GLU A 184 -2.51 -7.66 -11.60
CA GLU A 184 -2.10 -9.00 -11.12
C GLU A 184 -2.82 -10.11 -11.89
N VAL A 185 -4.08 -9.90 -12.31
CA VAL A 185 -4.86 -10.87 -13.09
C VAL A 185 -4.37 -10.95 -14.53
N THR A 186 -3.93 -9.83 -15.14
CA THR A 186 -3.40 -9.84 -16.52
C THR A 186 -2.03 -10.49 -16.66
N SER A 187 -1.29 -10.72 -15.57
CA SER A 187 -0.04 -11.49 -15.62
C SER A 187 -0.26 -13.01 -15.67
N ASP A 188 -1.47 -13.50 -15.33
CA ASP A 188 -1.81 -14.93 -15.32
C ASP A 188 -2.71 -15.35 -16.50
N HIS A 189 -3.16 -14.40 -17.33
CA HIS A 189 -3.90 -14.68 -18.55
C HIS A 189 -3.01 -14.77 -19.81
N SER A 190 -1.88 -15.48 -19.69
CA SER A 190 -1.10 -15.89 -20.88
C SER A 190 -1.69 -17.11 -21.61
N MET A 191 -2.99 -17.37 -21.49
CA MET A 191 -3.60 -18.55 -22.09
C MET A 191 -4.79 -18.23 -23.03
N TYR A 192 -4.73 -17.09 -23.70
CA TYR A 192 -5.48 -16.98 -24.96
C TYR A 192 -4.46 -16.97 -26.09
N ASP A 193 -4.25 -18.15 -26.66
CA ASP A 193 -3.54 -18.37 -27.91
C ASP A 193 -4.35 -17.65 -29.02
N LEU A 194 -4.12 -16.35 -29.17
CA LEU A 194 -4.65 -15.57 -30.29
C LEU A 194 -3.91 -16.05 -31.53
N LYS A 195 -4.46 -17.08 -32.19
CA LYS A 195 -4.02 -17.44 -33.52
C LYS A 195 -4.31 -16.25 -34.42
N PRO A 196 -3.31 -15.66 -35.08
CA PRO A 196 -3.56 -14.61 -36.06
C PRO A 196 -4.40 -15.19 -37.19
N THR A 197 -5.63 -14.73 -37.30
CA THR A 197 -6.49 -15.00 -38.45
C THR A 197 -5.91 -14.21 -39.63
N GLN A 198 -5.71 -14.85 -40.75
CA GLN A 198 -4.98 -14.32 -41.91
C GLN A 198 -5.60 -13.08 -42.57
N ASP A 199 -6.84 -12.68 -42.24
CA ASP A 199 -7.58 -11.65 -43.00
C ASP A 199 -8.10 -10.47 -42.17
N GLY A 200 -7.89 -10.40 -40.86
CA GLY A 200 -8.41 -9.30 -40.02
C GLY A 200 -7.37 -8.70 -39.11
N LEU A 201 -7.47 -7.37 -38.86
CA LEU A 201 -6.63 -6.66 -37.89
C LEU A 201 -7.04 -7.00 -36.46
N ILE A 202 -8.37 -7.18 -36.23
CA ILE A 202 -8.97 -7.59 -34.99
C ILE A 202 -10.13 -8.55 -35.32
N SER A 203 -10.14 -9.74 -34.73
CA SER A 203 -11.28 -10.68 -34.80
C SER A 203 -11.72 -11.02 -33.38
N MET A 204 -12.99 -10.89 -33.10
CA MET A 204 -13.64 -11.30 -31.86
C MET A 204 -14.77 -12.28 -32.20
N GLU A 205 -14.77 -13.42 -31.58
CA GLU A 205 -15.80 -14.47 -31.79
C GLU A 205 -16.42 -14.81 -30.44
N HIS A 206 -17.75 -14.73 -30.35
CA HIS A 206 -18.53 -15.08 -29.18
C HIS A 206 -18.04 -14.46 -27.87
N LEU A 207 -17.62 -13.17 -27.89
CA LEU A 207 -17.10 -12.47 -26.73
C LEU A 207 -18.25 -12.09 -25.79
N SER A 208 -18.24 -12.65 -24.58
CA SER A 208 -19.13 -12.25 -23.49
C SER A 208 -18.31 -11.77 -22.30
N TYR A 209 -18.70 -10.66 -21.68
CA TYR A 209 -18.01 -10.09 -20.54
C TYR A 209 -18.98 -9.63 -19.44
N ILE A 210 -18.71 -10.03 -18.21
CA ILE A 210 -19.48 -9.67 -17.01
C ILE A 210 -18.53 -9.04 -16.00
N TYR A 211 -18.83 -7.81 -15.54
CA TYR A 211 -18.07 -7.20 -14.44
C TYR A 211 -18.32 -7.94 -13.12
N ASN A 212 -17.26 -8.11 -12.34
CA ASN A 212 -17.31 -8.73 -11.01
C ASN A 212 -18.30 -7.96 -10.12
N LYS A 213 -19.47 -8.54 -9.79
CA LYS A 213 -20.64 -8.02 -9.05
C LYS A 213 -21.87 -7.66 -9.88
N GLN A 214 -21.84 -7.75 -11.19
CA GLN A 214 -23.05 -7.61 -12.02
C GLN A 214 -23.59 -8.99 -12.39
N LYS A 215 -24.93 -9.11 -12.47
CA LYS A 215 -25.60 -10.35 -12.88
C LYS A 215 -25.88 -10.39 -14.38
N THR A 216 -25.77 -9.25 -15.04
CA THR A 216 -26.02 -9.10 -16.48
C THR A 216 -24.70 -8.88 -17.21
N PRO A 217 -24.47 -9.56 -18.34
CA PRO A 217 -23.30 -9.33 -19.16
C PRO A 217 -23.34 -7.91 -19.75
N VAL A 218 -22.17 -7.25 -19.80
CA VAL A 218 -21.99 -5.96 -20.47
C VAL A 218 -21.72 -6.17 -21.95
N LEU A 219 -21.05 -7.26 -22.29
CA LEU A 219 -20.94 -7.79 -23.63
C LEU A 219 -21.56 -9.19 -23.62
N ASP A 220 -22.45 -9.46 -24.56
CA ASP A 220 -23.13 -10.74 -24.67
C ASP A 220 -23.05 -11.26 -26.12
N ASP A 221 -22.27 -12.32 -26.29
CA ASP A 221 -22.06 -13.04 -27.55
C ASP A 221 -21.67 -12.13 -28.74
N VAL A 222 -20.74 -11.19 -28.51
CA VAL A 222 -20.29 -10.24 -29.54
C VAL A 222 -19.33 -10.93 -30.48
N THR A 223 -19.71 -11.00 -31.78
CA THR A 223 -18.83 -11.46 -32.86
C THR A 223 -18.62 -10.33 -33.87
N MET A 224 -17.35 -9.93 -34.07
CA MET A 224 -16.99 -8.90 -35.04
C MET A 224 -15.57 -9.06 -35.57
N THR A 225 -15.35 -8.63 -36.80
CA THR A 225 -14.03 -8.58 -37.43
C THR A 225 -13.78 -7.17 -37.95
N VAL A 226 -12.59 -6.63 -37.68
CA VAL A 226 -12.13 -5.32 -38.18
C VAL A 226 -10.95 -5.55 -39.10
N ASN A 227 -11.06 -5.12 -40.35
CA ASN A 227 -10.03 -5.25 -41.36
C ASN A 227 -9.15 -4.00 -41.45
N LYS A 228 -8.01 -4.13 -42.10
CA LYS A 228 -7.13 -2.98 -42.34
C LYS A 228 -7.81 -1.96 -43.25
N GLY A 229 -8.03 -0.75 -42.70
CA GLY A 229 -8.68 0.34 -43.44
C GLY A 229 -10.14 0.55 -43.04
N ASP A 230 -10.73 -0.31 -42.19
CA ASP A 230 -12.05 -0.11 -41.67
C ASP A 230 -12.10 1.04 -40.67
N PHE A 231 -13.20 1.78 -40.66
CA PHE A 231 -13.53 2.80 -39.68
C PHE A 231 -14.67 2.31 -38.79
N LEU A 232 -14.35 1.96 -37.54
CA LEU A 232 -15.31 1.44 -36.58
C LEU A 232 -15.70 2.53 -35.59
N VAL A 233 -17.00 2.76 -35.42
CA VAL A 233 -17.56 3.65 -34.39
C VAL A 233 -18.33 2.80 -33.41
N ILE A 234 -17.94 2.85 -32.12
CA ILE A 234 -18.67 2.24 -31.03
C ILE A 234 -19.42 3.36 -30.30
N THR A 235 -20.76 3.24 -30.27
CA THR A 235 -21.63 4.20 -29.59
C THR A 235 -22.38 3.52 -28.44
N GLY A 236 -22.61 4.25 -27.37
CA GLY A 236 -23.36 3.79 -26.21
C GLY A 236 -23.74 4.95 -25.30
N GLU A 237 -24.61 4.71 -24.33
CA GLU A 237 -24.93 5.70 -23.32
C GLU A 237 -23.72 6.00 -22.44
N SER A 238 -23.64 7.23 -21.89
CA SER A 238 -22.52 7.61 -21.04
C SER A 238 -22.49 6.72 -19.78
N GLY A 239 -21.41 5.97 -19.61
CA GLY A 239 -21.25 5.01 -18.53
C GLY A 239 -21.68 3.57 -18.85
N SER A 240 -21.92 3.23 -20.10
CA SER A 240 -22.31 1.88 -20.54
C SER A 240 -21.13 0.89 -20.67
N GLY A 241 -19.89 1.35 -20.47
CA GLY A 241 -18.73 0.45 -20.55
C GLY A 241 -17.43 1.11 -20.16
#